data_d2c0393d4f8d1f3c248a09b9a216c043
#
_entry.id   d2c0393d4f8d1f3c248a09b9a216c043
#
_cell.length_a   1.000
_cell.length_b   1.000
_cell.length_c   1.000
_cell.angle_alpha   90.00
_cell.angle_beta   90.00
_cell.angle_gamma   90.00
#
_symmetry.space_group_name_H-M   'P 1'
#
loop_
_entity.id
_entity.type
_entity.pdbx_description
1 polymer ?
#
loop_
_entity_poly.entity_id
_entity_poly.type
_entity_poly.pdbx_seq_one_letter_code
_entity_poly.pdbx_strand_id
1 'polypeptide(L)'
;MLHLKKMDKIKKTFIKKKKAPFIIVLLSAFILFACSREDLDPVLPPDSQETTDDNGKEEDPGDDAPGEENPGDGDSQTPGPETPDKPGYDPYGDNHGELPVIRIDTPEGVAIDSKEKWVENAVFSIEYPGAPAEDLGLAKIKLRGNSTLYYPKKSFNFKLDHKASLVNMPQDKSWCLLAQWMDRTLLRNDVAFEIARRTHSLGWAPRGEFVELILNGKFLGTYYLCEKIKIAKQRVITAENGYILELDTYYDEEYKFKSEKFNLPVMLKEPDPEDITPEYFEDVKEFFNKAELYLTSSDCRIYGEYIDMDSFIDWIFVHELTSNYEPSHPKSTYMFLAPDGKLHAGPVWDFDWGTFKPNNKGLVMEDKWWFKCFFADPDFVTRLKQKWNEELPVFLEISDYIDRRVVNLRRSAEDNSRQWPISGKVNGDEQLSYHEAVQRMKHSYEQRLCVLDQTISEL
;
A
#
# COMPACT_ATOMS: atom_id res chain seq x y z
N MET A 1 -19.13 -17.93 -18.18
CA MET A 1 -18.63 -18.41 -19.49
C MET A 1 -17.52 -17.52 -20.07
N LEU A 2 -17.58 -16.18 -19.98
CA LEU A 2 -16.53 -15.27 -20.48
C LEU A 2 -15.24 -15.41 -19.66
N HIS A 3 -15.33 -15.50 -18.32
CA HIS A 3 -14.21 -15.64 -17.40
C HIS A 3 -13.44 -16.95 -17.61
N LEU A 4 -14.13 -18.07 -17.82
CA LEU A 4 -13.48 -19.34 -18.15
C LEU A 4 -12.69 -19.26 -19.45
N LYS A 5 -13.19 -18.54 -20.45
CA LYS A 5 -12.45 -18.31 -21.72
C LYS A 5 -11.21 -17.43 -21.50
N LYS A 6 -11.26 -16.46 -20.61
CA LYS A 6 -10.12 -15.57 -20.29
C LYS A 6 -9.03 -16.33 -19.54
N MET A 7 -9.37 -17.13 -18.52
CA MET A 7 -8.44 -18.05 -17.84
C MET A 7 -7.82 -19.05 -18.81
N ASP A 8 -8.63 -19.68 -19.67
CA ASP A 8 -8.12 -20.60 -20.70
C ASP A 8 -7.15 -19.93 -21.67
N LYS A 9 -7.39 -18.67 -22.03
CA LYS A 9 -6.48 -17.89 -22.90
C LYS A 9 -5.15 -17.65 -22.19
N ILE A 10 -5.17 -17.25 -20.90
CA ILE A 10 -3.97 -17.04 -20.11
C ILE A 10 -3.20 -18.37 -19.98
N LYS A 11 -3.85 -19.46 -19.52
CA LYS A 11 -3.25 -20.80 -19.40
C LYS A 11 -2.64 -21.28 -20.73
N LYS A 12 -3.32 -21.10 -21.87
CA LYS A 12 -2.79 -21.47 -23.19
C LYS A 12 -1.57 -20.67 -23.60
N THR A 13 -1.49 -19.40 -23.22
CA THR A 13 -0.31 -18.56 -23.51
C THR A 13 0.93 -19.07 -22.77
N PHE A 14 0.77 -19.46 -21.50
CA PHE A 14 1.85 -20.05 -20.71
C PHE A 14 2.30 -21.42 -21.21
N ILE A 15 1.36 -22.30 -21.59
CA ILE A 15 1.68 -23.64 -22.13
C ILE A 15 2.43 -23.53 -23.45
N LYS A 16 2.07 -22.57 -24.34
CA LYS A 16 2.78 -22.35 -25.61
C LYS A 16 4.23 -21.89 -25.40
N LYS A 17 4.49 -21.01 -24.41
CA LYS A 17 5.85 -20.55 -24.08
C LYS A 17 6.74 -21.66 -23.53
N LYS A 18 6.18 -22.65 -22.80
CA LYS A 18 6.93 -23.83 -22.31
C LYS A 18 7.29 -24.83 -23.41
N LYS A 19 6.62 -24.78 -24.59
CA LYS A 19 6.86 -25.70 -25.73
C LYS A 19 7.72 -25.13 -26.85
N ALA A 20 8.26 -23.91 -26.72
CA ALA A 20 9.26 -23.40 -27.66
C ALA A 20 10.55 -24.21 -27.47
N PRO A 21 11.11 -24.82 -28.54
CA PRO A 21 12.29 -25.65 -28.42
C PRO A 21 13.49 -24.79 -28.03
N PHE A 22 14.10 -25.09 -26.87
CA PHE A 22 15.45 -24.65 -26.55
C PHE A 22 16.39 -25.34 -27.56
N ILE A 23 16.90 -24.60 -28.53
CA ILE A 23 18.04 -25.04 -29.33
C ILE A 23 19.25 -24.94 -28.39
N ILE A 24 19.63 -26.08 -27.82
CA ILE A 24 20.85 -26.24 -27.05
C ILE A 24 22.01 -26.25 -28.05
N VAL A 25 22.75 -25.14 -28.09
CA VAL A 25 24.11 -25.16 -28.65
C VAL A 25 25.02 -25.63 -27.52
N LEU A 26 25.39 -26.91 -27.59
CA LEU A 26 26.44 -27.52 -26.77
C LEU A 26 27.80 -26.92 -27.18
N LEU A 27 28.37 -26.04 -26.35
CA LEU A 27 29.82 -25.83 -26.32
C LEU A 27 30.29 -26.25 -24.91
N SER A 28 30.94 -27.39 -24.89
CA SER A 28 31.62 -27.98 -23.76
C SER A 28 32.85 -27.15 -23.38
N ALA A 29 32.87 -26.65 -22.12
CA ALA A 29 34.13 -26.36 -21.45
C ALA A 29 33.94 -26.68 -19.95
N PHE A 30 34.62 -27.72 -19.50
CA PHE A 30 34.83 -28.09 -18.09
C PHE A 30 35.58 -26.99 -17.35
N ILE A 31 35.01 -26.47 -16.28
CA ILE A 31 35.78 -25.96 -15.12
C ILE A 31 34.97 -26.28 -13.86
N LEU A 32 35.53 -27.15 -13.05
CA LEU A 32 35.14 -27.40 -11.66
C LEU A 32 35.46 -26.17 -10.81
N PHE A 33 34.44 -25.59 -10.18
CA PHE A 33 34.64 -24.81 -8.96
C PHE A 33 33.55 -25.12 -7.95
N ALA A 34 33.99 -25.37 -6.72
CA ALA A 34 33.21 -25.80 -5.60
C ALA A 34 32.18 -24.75 -5.18
N CYS A 35 30.95 -25.21 -4.87
CA CYS A 35 29.91 -24.43 -4.19
C CYS A 35 30.33 -24.14 -2.77
N SER A 36 30.41 -22.85 -2.42
CA SER A 36 30.07 -22.37 -1.10
C SER A 36 28.78 -21.57 -1.21
N ARG A 37 27.75 -22.01 -0.51
CA ARG A 37 26.53 -21.25 -0.27
C ARG A 37 26.91 -20.06 0.60
N GLU A 38 26.81 -18.86 0.08
CA GLU A 38 26.66 -17.65 0.87
C GLU A 38 25.22 -17.17 0.70
N ASP A 39 24.44 -17.33 1.76
CA ASP A 39 23.17 -16.65 1.95
C ASP A 39 23.49 -15.16 2.08
N LEU A 40 23.12 -14.38 1.07
CA LEU A 40 23.20 -12.92 1.13
C LEU A 40 22.03 -12.41 1.96
N ASP A 41 22.27 -12.21 3.24
CA ASP A 41 21.44 -11.36 4.08
C ASP A 41 21.46 -9.93 3.54
N PRO A 42 20.32 -9.22 3.53
CA PRO A 42 20.29 -7.82 3.15
C PRO A 42 21.11 -7.00 4.14
N VAL A 43 22.07 -6.25 3.63
CA VAL A 43 22.86 -5.30 4.41
C VAL A 43 21.92 -4.27 5.03
N LEU A 44 21.67 -4.41 6.33
CA LEU A 44 21.10 -3.38 7.16
C LEU A 44 22.17 -2.30 7.39
N PRO A 45 21.81 -1.01 7.36
CA PRO A 45 22.74 0.03 7.77
C PRO A 45 23.11 -0.14 9.25
N PRO A 46 24.32 0.24 9.67
CA PRO A 46 24.82 0.01 11.02
C PRO A 46 23.94 0.73 12.06
N ASP A 47 23.70 0.05 13.18
CA ASP A 47 23.05 0.57 14.37
C ASP A 47 23.65 1.91 14.77
N SER A 48 22.84 2.96 14.82
CA SER A 48 23.20 4.20 15.47
C SER A 48 23.17 3.98 16.98
N GLN A 49 24.33 4.01 17.59
CA GLN A 49 24.50 4.02 19.04
C GLN A 49 23.74 5.21 19.64
N GLU A 50 22.96 4.88 20.67
CA GLU A 50 22.34 5.86 21.57
C GLU A 50 23.40 6.83 22.13
N THR A 51 23.23 8.10 21.83
CA THR A 51 23.74 9.17 22.67
C THR A 51 22.56 9.80 23.37
N THR A 52 22.45 9.49 24.66
CA THR A 52 21.62 10.23 25.61
C THR A 52 22.18 11.63 25.76
N ASP A 53 21.40 12.63 25.33
CA ASP A 53 21.53 13.98 25.87
C ASP A 53 20.15 14.55 26.15
N ASP A 54 20.05 14.92 27.39
CA ASP A 54 18.95 15.47 28.16
C ASP A 54 18.70 16.95 27.79
N ASN A 55 17.44 17.39 27.93
CA ASN A 55 16.94 18.75 28.08
C ASN A 55 16.31 19.47 26.90
N GLY A 56 15.07 19.84 27.14
CA GLY A 56 14.40 20.97 26.51
C GLY A 56 12.92 20.72 26.19
N LYS A 57 12.07 20.72 27.23
CA LYS A 57 10.64 20.95 27.02
C LYS A 57 10.46 22.38 26.52
N GLU A 58 9.93 22.53 25.31
CA GLU A 58 9.14 23.70 24.94
C GLU A 58 7.76 23.21 24.55
N GLU A 59 6.79 23.64 25.32
CA GLU A 59 5.36 23.45 25.11
C GLU A 59 4.93 24.30 23.90
N ASP A 60 4.37 23.64 22.91
CA ASP A 60 3.70 24.32 21.80
C ASP A 60 2.20 24.37 22.11
N PRO A 61 1.56 25.55 22.16
CA PRO A 61 0.15 25.66 22.51
C PRO A 61 -0.71 25.11 21.37
N GLY A 62 -1.46 24.05 21.66
CA GLY A 62 -2.49 23.53 20.79
C GLY A 62 -3.60 24.56 20.58
N ASP A 63 -3.89 24.83 19.33
CA ASP A 63 -5.10 25.52 18.88
C ASP A 63 -5.92 24.54 18.02
N ASP A 64 -6.77 23.78 18.69
CA ASP A 64 -7.97 23.21 18.08
C ASP A 64 -9.13 23.38 19.07
N ALA A 65 -9.84 24.50 18.92
CA ALA A 65 -11.10 24.71 19.58
C ALA A 65 -12.15 23.71 19.05
N PRO A 66 -12.96 23.08 19.93
CA PRO A 66 -14.01 22.16 19.50
C PRO A 66 -15.13 22.96 18.82
N GLY A 67 -15.36 22.68 17.55
CA GLY A 67 -16.55 23.14 16.84
C GLY A 67 -17.79 22.46 17.39
N GLU A 68 -18.73 23.26 17.85
CA GLU A 68 -20.03 22.87 18.36
C GLU A 68 -20.76 21.93 17.38
N GLU A 69 -21.00 20.69 17.79
CA GLU A 69 -21.94 19.79 17.12
C GLU A 69 -23.35 20.10 17.57
N ASN A 70 -24.19 20.43 16.63
CA ASN A 70 -25.62 20.57 16.79
C ASN A 70 -26.27 19.18 16.61
N PRO A 71 -27.02 18.63 17.57
CA PRO A 71 -27.65 17.34 17.44
C PRO A 71 -29.03 17.46 16.75
N GLY A 72 -29.21 16.73 15.68
CA GLY A 72 -30.54 16.38 15.17
C GLY A 72 -30.71 16.68 13.70
N ASP A 73 -30.73 15.62 12.88
CA ASP A 73 -31.95 15.30 12.13
C ASP A 73 -31.81 13.96 11.40
N GLY A 74 -32.93 13.24 11.40
CA GLY A 74 -33.08 11.86 11.03
C GLY A 74 -32.81 11.52 9.58
N ASP A 75 -32.48 10.28 9.48
CA ASP A 75 -32.58 9.30 8.42
C ASP A 75 -33.28 9.76 7.11
N SER A 76 -32.48 9.98 6.09
CA SER A 76 -32.83 9.68 4.71
C SER A 76 -31.55 9.39 3.92
N GLN A 77 -31.46 8.15 3.41
CA GLN A 77 -30.45 7.73 2.46
C GLN A 77 -30.57 8.54 1.17
N THR A 78 -29.90 9.68 1.13
CA THR A 78 -29.59 10.37 -0.10
C THR A 78 -28.12 10.05 -0.43
N PRO A 79 -27.78 9.67 -1.65
CA PRO A 79 -26.38 9.56 -2.06
C PRO A 79 -25.68 10.86 -1.70
N GLY A 80 -24.54 10.78 -1.02
CA GLY A 80 -23.73 11.96 -0.71
C GLY A 80 -23.48 12.77 -1.97
N PRO A 81 -23.28 14.10 -1.88
CA PRO A 81 -23.07 14.93 -3.03
C PRO A 81 -21.93 14.36 -3.85
N GLU A 82 -22.22 13.97 -5.10
CA GLU A 82 -21.21 13.63 -6.08
C GLU A 82 -20.23 14.79 -6.11
N THR A 83 -18.94 14.51 -5.85
CA THR A 83 -17.89 15.49 -6.09
C THR A 83 -18.01 15.89 -7.53
N PRO A 84 -18.19 17.19 -7.85
CA PRO A 84 -18.32 17.59 -9.23
C PRO A 84 -17.06 17.14 -9.97
N ASP A 85 -17.26 16.30 -11.00
CA ASP A 85 -16.20 15.93 -11.92
C ASP A 85 -15.54 17.21 -12.40
N LYS A 86 -14.24 17.36 -12.18
CA LYS A 86 -13.53 18.52 -12.69
C LYS A 86 -13.55 18.44 -14.22
N PRO A 87 -14.08 19.44 -14.92
CA PRO A 87 -14.25 19.36 -16.35
C PRO A 87 -12.90 19.08 -17.03
N GLY A 88 -12.79 17.97 -17.69
CA GLY A 88 -11.75 17.69 -18.66
C GLY A 88 -10.62 16.74 -18.23
N TYR A 89 -10.47 16.39 -16.94
CA TYR A 89 -9.46 15.39 -16.53
C TYR A 89 -10.08 14.01 -16.32
N ASP A 90 -9.72 13.06 -17.18
CA ASP A 90 -10.06 11.65 -17.04
C ASP A 90 -8.76 10.86 -16.81
N PRO A 91 -8.52 10.32 -15.61
CA PRO A 91 -7.30 9.55 -15.32
C PRO A 91 -7.19 8.27 -16.15
N TYR A 92 -8.27 7.82 -16.76
CA TYR A 92 -8.34 6.62 -17.61
C TYR A 92 -8.51 6.96 -19.11
N GLY A 93 -8.69 8.24 -19.44
CA GLY A 93 -8.79 8.75 -20.80
C GLY A 93 -7.45 8.95 -21.47
N ASP A 94 -7.46 9.27 -22.77
CA ASP A 94 -6.25 9.67 -23.48
C ASP A 94 -6.00 11.18 -23.23
N ASN A 95 -5.18 11.48 -22.24
CA ASN A 95 -4.70 12.82 -21.92
C ASN A 95 -3.40 13.17 -22.66
N HIS A 96 -3.10 12.50 -23.77
CA HIS A 96 -1.88 12.69 -24.56
C HIS A 96 -0.57 12.50 -23.74
N GLY A 97 -0.64 11.75 -22.63
CA GLY A 97 0.49 11.51 -21.73
C GLY A 97 0.83 12.68 -20.83
N GLU A 98 -0.07 13.63 -20.66
CA GLU A 98 0.07 14.73 -19.70
C GLU A 98 -0.57 14.37 -18.36
N LEU A 99 0.16 14.61 -17.27
CA LEU A 99 -0.30 14.41 -15.90
C LEU A 99 -0.63 15.75 -15.24
N PRO A 100 -1.50 15.77 -14.22
CA PRO A 100 -1.65 16.94 -13.37
C PRO A 100 -0.32 17.31 -12.72
N VAL A 101 -0.07 18.60 -12.56
CA VAL A 101 1.15 19.15 -11.96
C VAL A 101 0.82 19.76 -10.60
N ILE A 102 1.43 19.23 -9.54
CA ILE A 102 1.41 19.84 -8.21
C ILE A 102 2.62 20.76 -8.07
N ARG A 103 2.37 22.00 -7.67
CA ARG A 103 3.40 22.99 -7.32
C ARG A 103 3.35 23.24 -5.82
N ILE A 104 4.51 23.20 -5.20
CA ILE A 104 4.69 23.44 -3.77
C ILE A 104 5.82 24.46 -3.60
N ASP A 105 5.52 25.57 -2.95
CA ASP A 105 6.53 26.57 -2.61
C ASP A 105 6.55 26.74 -1.09
N THR A 106 7.68 26.35 -0.47
CA THR A 106 7.91 26.54 0.97
C THR A 106 8.31 27.99 1.27
N PRO A 107 8.03 28.51 2.46
CA PRO A 107 8.46 29.86 2.84
C PRO A 107 9.96 30.03 2.63
N GLU A 108 10.36 31.08 1.92
CA GLU A 108 11.78 31.39 1.63
C GLU A 108 12.57 30.23 0.97
N GLY A 109 11.90 29.23 0.41
CA GLY A 109 12.52 28.07 -0.20
C GLY A 109 13.13 27.09 0.82
N VAL A 110 12.65 27.07 2.06
CA VAL A 110 13.12 26.17 3.12
C VAL A 110 13.07 24.72 2.66
N ALA A 111 14.17 23.99 2.92
CA ALA A 111 14.26 22.58 2.57
C ALA A 111 13.36 21.72 3.48
N ILE A 112 12.77 20.69 2.88
CA ILE A 112 12.00 19.66 3.60
C ILE A 112 12.97 18.51 3.87
N ASP A 113 13.52 18.41 5.06
CA ASP A 113 14.63 17.50 5.43
C ASP A 113 14.31 16.55 6.58
N SER A 114 13.14 16.70 7.24
CA SER A 114 12.73 15.92 8.41
C SER A 114 11.41 15.17 8.17
N LYS A 115 11.27 13.95 8.72
CA LYS A 115 9.99 13.25 8.82
C LYS A 115 9.22 13.60 10.10
N GLU A 116 9.89 14.21 11.09
CA GLU A 116 9.31 14.59 12.36
C GLU A 116 8.78 16.04 12.33
N LYS A 117 9.53 16.93 11.71
CA LYS A 117 9.20 18.38 11.69
C LYS A 117 8.44 18.75 10.41
N TRP A 118 7.34 19.48 10.60
CA TRP A 118 6.59 20.09 9.53
C TRP A 118 7.24 21.38 9.06
N VAL A 119 7.29 21.59 7.75
CA VAL A 119 7.46 22.92 7.14
C VAL A 119 6.06 23.49 7.00
N GLU A 120 5.76 24.50 7.80
CA GLU A 120 4.45 25.16 7.83
C GLU A 120 4.32 26.20 6.71
N ASN A 121 3.08 26.59 6.40
CA ASN A 121 2.75 27.68 5.45
C ASN A 121 3.33 27.51 4.04
N ALA A 122 3.51 26.28 3.57
CA ALA A 122 3.84 26.04 2.17
C ALA A 122 2.61 26.34 1.30
N VAL A 123 2.81 27.02 0.16
CA VAL A 123 1.75 27.33 -0.81
C VAL A 123 1.62 26.16 -1.78
N PHE A 124 0.39 25.70 -1.98
CA PHE A 124 0.08 24.57 -2.86
C PHE A 124 -0.83 25.00 -4.01
N SER A 125 -0.56 24.49 -5.18
CA SER A 125 -1.48 24.57 -6.32
C SER A 125 -1.43 23.30 -7.15
N ILE A 126 -2.50 23.04 -7.92
CA ILE A 126 -2.59 21.93 -8.87
C ILE A 126 -3.02 22.48 -10.24
N GLU A 127 -2.39 22.00 -11.29
CA GLU A 127 -2.70 22.33 -12.67
C GLU A 127 -3.07 21.05 -13.41
N TYR A 128 -4.29 20.97 -13.91
CA TYR A 128 -4.75 19.85 -14.72
C TYR A 128 -4.44 20.09 -16.19
N PRO A 129 -4.22 19.05 -17.01
CA PRO A 129 -4.01 19.21 -18.45
C PRO A 129 -5.10 20.05 -19.10
N GLY A 130 -4.70 21.13 -19.79
CA GLY A 130 -5.62 22.02 -20.48
C GLY A 130 -6.46 22.97 -19.60
N ALA A 131 -6.22 23.01 -18.29
CA ALA A 131 -6.92 23.88 -17.35
C ALA A 131 -5.96 24.86 -16.65
N PRO A 132 -6.44 26.04 -16.18
CA PRO A 132 -5.61 26.90 -15.35
C PRO A 132 -5.28 26.26 -14.01
N ALA A 133 -4.17 26.68 -13.41
CA ALA A 133 -3.79 26.24 -12.07
C ALA A 133 -4.87 26.63 -11.04
N GLU A 134 -5.19 25.69 -10.18
CA GLU A 134 -6.09 25.85 -9.03
C GLU A 134 -5.23 26.09 -7.78
N ASP A 135 -5.53 27.17 -7.06
CA ASP A 135 -4.90 27.45 -5.78
C ASP A 135 -5.50 26.54 -4.69
N LEU A 136 -4.65 25.77 -4.02
CA LEU A 136 -5.02 24.88 -2.91
C LEU A 136 -4.74 25.53 -1.53
N GLY A 137 -4.31 26.80 -1.50
CA GLY A 137 -4.03 27.53 -0.28
C GLY A 137 -2.76 27.08 0.43
N LEU A 138 -2.78 27.21 1.75
CA LEU A 138 -1.66 26.85 2.60
C LEU A 138 -1.72 25.37 3.05
N ALA A 139 -0.55 24.84 3.28
CA ALA A 139 -0.39 23.51 3.83
C ALA A 139 0.87 23.39 4.66
N LYS A 140 0.96 22.31 5.42
CA LYS A 140 2.21 21.84 6.01
C LYS A 140 2.69 20.59 5.32
N ILE A 141 4.00 20.45 5.19
CA ILE A 141 4.64 19.35 4.48
C ILE A 141 5.87 18.82 5.22
N LYS A 142 6.07 17.50 5.21
CA LYS A 142 7.26 16.86 5.78
C LYS A 142 7.67 15.63 4.97
N LEU A 143 8.89 15.16 5.16
CA LEU A 143 9.30 13.87 4.63
C LEU A 143 8.44 12.74 5.20
N ARG A 144 8.39 11.61 4.48
CA ARG A 144 7.76 10.38 4.96
C ARG A 144 8.59 9.15 4.64
N GLY A 145 8.28 8.07 5.37
CA GLY A 145 8.88 6.75 5.22
C GLY A 145 10.03 6.52 6.18
N ASN A 146 10.58 5.32 6.18
CA ASN A 146 11.73 4.90 6.96
C ASN A 146 12.92 4.66 6.01
N SER A 147 12.99 3.51 5.32
CA SER A 147 14.04 3.23 4.33
C SER A 147 14.07 4.23 3.17
N THR A 148 12.91 4.75 2.75
CA THR A 148 12.79 5.73 1.65
C THR A 148 13.45 7.08 1.95
N LEU A 149 13.74 7.39 3.22
CA LEU A 149 14.52 8.57 3.61
C LEU A 149 15.95 8.56 3.07
N TYR A 150 16.49 7.38 2.81
CA TYR A 150 17.84 7.21 2.27
C TYR A 150 17.90 7.24 0.74
N TYR A 151 16.73 7.20 0.06
CA TYR A 151 16.69 7.22 -1.39
C TYR A 151 16.88 8.64 -1.96
N PRO A 152 17.42 8.78 -3.18
CA PRO A 152 17.63 10.08 -3.81
C PRO A 152 16.32 10.87 -3.98
N LYS A 153 15.23 10.20 -4.38
CA LYS A 153 13.90 10.78 -4.57
C LYS A 153 13.08 10.59 -3.30
N LYS A 154 12.64 11.69 -2.69
CA LYS A 154 11.97 11.70 -1.39
C LYS A 154 10.45 11.63 -1.55
N SER A 155 9.80 10.92 -0.63
CA SER A 155 8.34 10.93 -0.47
C SER A 155 7.93 11.94 0.60
N PHE A 156 6.69 12.48 0.49
CA PHE A 156 6.20 13.51 1.38
C PHE A 156 4.82 13.17 1.95
N ASN A 157 4.56 13.60 3.18
CA ASN A 157 3.21 13.80 3.71
C ASN A 157 2.92 15.29 3.67
N PHE A 158 1.69 15.68 3.33
CA PHE A 158 1.24 17.05 3.47
C PHE A 158 -0.18 17.12 4.02
N LYS A 159 -0.50 18.24 4.67
CA LYS A 159 -1.82 18.50 5.25
C LYS A 159 -2.23 19.92 4.85
N LEU A 160 -3.26 20.04 4.04
CA LEU A 160 -3.87 21.30 3.64
C LEU A 160 -4.55 21.95 4.87
N ASP A 161 -4.66 23.28 4.87
CA ASP A 161 -5.39 24.03 5.89
C ASP A 161 -6.91 23.79 5.84
N HIS A 162 -7.43 23.41 4.69
CA HIS A 162 -8.84 23.06 4.46
C HIS A 162 -8.98 21.70 3.72
N LYS A 163 -10.19 21.15 3.69
CA LYS A 163 -10.49 19.93 2.93
C LYS A 163 -10.60 20.25 1.45
N ALA A 164 -9.86 19.56 0.61
CA ALA A 164 -9.91 19.66 -0.84
C ALA A 164 -10.05 18.29 -1.50
N SER A 165 -10.74 18.22 -2.64
CA SER A 165 -10.75 17.06 -3.52
C SER A 165 -9.57 17.19 -4.48
N LEU A 166 -8.66 16.27 -4.47
CA LEU A 166 -7.51 16.21 -5.36
C LEU A 166 -7.68 15.06 -6.35
N VAL A 167 -7.49 15.32 -7.63
CA VAL A 167 -7.55 14.32 -8.73
C VAL A 167 -8.74 13.36 -8.60
N ASN A 168 -9.93 13.95 -8.38
CA ASN A 168 -11.22 13.25 -8.21
C ASN A 168 -11.31 12.32 -6.98
N MET A 169 -10.38 12.41 -6.05
CA MET A 169 -10.48 11.70 -4.77
C MET A 169 -11.39 12.47 -3.78
N PRO A 170 -12.06 11.78 -2.85
CA PRO A 170 -12.87 12.42 -1.81
C PRO A 170 -12.08 13.45 -1.01
N GLN A 171 -12.78 14.51 -0.58
CA GLN A 171 -12.18 15.62 0.14
C GLN A 171 -11.52 15.19 1.44
N ASP A 172 -10.28 15.59 1.64
CA ASP A 172 -9.54 15.48 2.90
C ASP A 172 -8.48 16.59 2.98
N LYS A 173 -7.88 16.76 4.17
CA LYS A 173 -6.70 17.61 4.36
C LYS A 173 -5.40 16.85 4.12
N SER A 174 -5.34 15.55 4.48
CA SER A 174 -4.10 14.76 4.62
C SER A 174 -3.86 13.85 3.42
N TRP A 175 -2.69 14.00 2.81
CA TRP A 175 -2.30 13.33 1.57
C TRP A 175 -0.86 12.84 1.61
N CYS A 176 -0.52 11.90 0.73
CA CYS A 176 0.83 11.40 0.53
C CYS A 176 1.27 11.61 -0.92
N LEU A 177 2.51 12.03 -1.12
CA LEU A 177 3.21 12.01 -2.41
C LEU A 177 4.27 10.90 -2.33
N LEU A 178 4.00 9.76 -2.94
CA LEU A 178 4.91 8.62 -2.98
C LEU A 178 5.88 8.75 -4.15
N ALA A 179 7.17 8.76 -3.85
CA ALA A 179 8.23 8.89 -4.85
C ALA A 179 8.39 7.65 -5.72
N GLN A 180 8.09 6.47 -5.18
CA GLN A 180 8.21 5.15 -5.83
C GLN A 180 9.55 4.96 -6.57
N TRP A 181 10.66 5.41 -5.96
CA TRP A 181 11.96 5.42 -6.61
C TRP A 181 12.46 4.04 -7.00
N MET A 182 12.13 3.00 -6.20
CA MET A 182 12.54 1.61 -6.47
C MET A 182 11.66 0.91 -7.51
N ASP A 183 10.53 1.51 -7.88
CA ASP A 183 9.60 0.92 -8.85
C ASP A 183 9.81 1.47 -10.25
N ARG A 184 10.43 0.67 -11.12
CA ARG A 184 10.64 1.03 -12.53
C ARG A 184 9.32 1.25 -13.28
N THR A 185 8.26 0.57 -12.86
CA THR A 185 6.94 0.68 -13.48
C THR A 185 6.12 1.86 -12.95
N LEU A 186 6.42 2.36 -11.75
CA LEU A 186 5.60 3.29 -10.95
C LEU A 186 4.19 2.77 -10.62
N LEU A 187 3.83 1.55 -11.04
CA LEU A 187 2.46 1.01 -11.01
C LEU A 187 2.18 0.05 -9.85
N ARG A 188 3.21 -0.43 -9.13
CA ARG A 188 3.03 -1.52 -8.16
C ARG A 188 2.07 -1.17 -7.04
N ASN A 189 2.22 0.00 -6.41
CA ASN A 189 1.26 0.47 -5.41
C ASN A 189 -0.13 0.68 -5.99
N ASP A 190 -0.23 1.35 -7.15
CA ASP A 190 -1.51 1.63 -7.82
C ASP A 190 -2.29 0.34 -8.13
N VAL A 191 -1.61 -0.66 -8.69
CA VAL A 191 -2.22 -1.95 -9.04
C VAL A 191 -2.60 -2.75 -7.79
N ALA A 192 -1.76 -2.78 -6.76
CA ALA A 192 -2.07 -3.47 -5.50
C ALA A 192 -3.26 -2.82 -4.79
N PHE A 193 -3.32 -1.49 -4.74
CA PHE A 193 -4.46 -0.77 -4.18
C PHE A 193 -5.73 -0.98 -5.00
N GLU A 194 -5.63 -1.08 -6.33
CA GLU A 194 -6.78 -1.38 -7.18
C GLU A 194 -7.31 -2.80 -6.95
N ILE A 195 -6.44 -3.81 -6.81
CA ILE A 195 -6.85 -5.16 -6.43
C ILE A 195 -7.63 -5.09 -5.11
N ALA A 196 -7.07 -4.42 -4.09
CA ALA A 196 -7.70 -4.29 -2.78
C ALA A 196 -9.05 -3.55 -2.82
N ARG A 197 -9.17 -2.47 -3.60
CA ARG A 197 -10.44 -1.73 -3.74
C ARG A 197 -11.54 -2.54 -4.41
N ARG A 198 -11.18 -3.54 -5.20
CA ARG A 198 -12.13 -4.39 -5.91
C ARG A 198 -12.55 -5.61 -5.13
N THR A 199 -11.81 -6.00 -4.08
CA THR A 199 -12.25 -7.05 -3.17
C THR A 199 -13.43 -6.58 -2.32
N HIS A 200 -14.23 -7.52 -1.79
CA HIS A 200 -15.50 -7.19 -1.15
C HIS A 200 -15.38 -6.90 0.37
N SER A 201 -14.29 -7.35 1.04
CA SER A 201 -14.26 -7.36 2.51
C SER A 201 -13.14 -6.53 3.13
N LEU A 202 -12.27 -5.87 2.36
CA LEU A 202 -11.20 -5.03 2.93
C LEU A 202 -11.68 -3.68 3.46
N GLY A 203 -12.95 -3.34 3.26
CA GLY A 203 -13.57 -2.11 3.74
C GLY A 203 -13.05 -0.85 3.03
N TRP A 204 -11.75 -0.61 3.05
CA TRP A 204 -11.12 0.53 2.38
C TRP A 204 -9.70 0.20 1.95
N ALA A 205 -9.29 0.73 0.80
CA ALA A 205 -7.90 0.77 0.35
C ALA A 205 -7.61 2.14 -0.28
N PRO A 206 -6.35 2.63 -0.22
CA PRO A 206 -6.00 3.96 -0.71
C PRO A 206 -6.35 4.15 -2.18
N ARG A 207 -6.94 5.31 -2.51
CA ARG A 207 -7.05 5.81 -3.86
C ARG A 207 -5.86 6.70 -4.16
N GLY A 208 -5.46 6.78 -5.41
CA GLY A 208 -4.38 7.65 -5.80
C GLY A 208 -4.32 7.88 -7.30
N GLU A 209 -3.54 8.89 -7.71
CA GLU A 209 -3.33 9.25 -9.09
C GLU A 209 -1.90 9.75 -9.32
N PHE A 210 -1.40 9.57 -10.54
CA PHE A 210 -0.08 10.05 -10.90
C PHE A 210 -0.12 11.55 -11.16
N VAL A 211 0.88 12.24 -10.63
CA VAL A 211 1.08 13.68 -10.78
C VAL A 211 2.56 13.96 -11.04
N GLU A 212 2.85 15.08 -11.64
CA GLU A 212 4.20 15.66 -11.68
C GLU A 212 4.36 16.65 -10.53
N LEU A 213 5.53 16.67 -9.89
CA LEU A 213 5.82 17.52 -8.75
C LEU A 213 6.86 18.60 -9.09
N ILE A 214 6.52 19.85 -8.81
CA ILE A 214 7.45 20.98 -8.79
C ILE A 214 7.52 21.51 -7.36
N LEU A 215 8.72 21.46 -6.77
CA LEU A 215 8.98 21.92 -5.41
C LEU A 215 9.98 23.08 -5.45
N ASN A 216 9.60 24.27 -4.95
CA ASN A 216 10.43 25.47 -4.97
C ASN A 216 11.00 25.75 -6.38
N GLY A 217 10.13 25.68 -7.41
CA GLY A 217 10.51 25.87 -8.80
C GLY A 217 11.31 24.72 -9.44
N LYS A 218 11.67 23.67 -8.69
CA LYS A 218 12.43 22.53 -9.20
C LYS A 218 11.50 21.38 -9.56
N PHE A 219 11.56 20.90 -10.79
CA PHE A 219 10.86 19.70 -11.24
C PHE A 219 11.45 18.44 -10.60
N LEU A 220 10.62 17.64 -9.94
CA LEU A 220 11.02 16.44 -9.21
C LEU A 220 10.51 15.13 -9.86
N GLY A 221 9.87 15.20 -11.03
CA GLY A 221 9.38 14.05 -11.77
C GLY A 221 8.01 13.56 -11.28
N THR A 222 7.69 12.31 -11.61
CA THR A 222 6.39 11.68 -11.38
C THR A 222 6.26 11.18 -9.94
N TYR A 223 5.14 11.49 -9.29
CA TYR A 223 4.76 11.01 -7.97
C TYR A 223 3.41 10.32 -8.04
N TYR A 224 3.14 9.42 -7.10
CA TYR A 224 1.81 8.90 -6.86
C TYR A 224 1.20 9.68 -5.70
N LEU A 225 0.26 10.58 -6.01
CA LEU A 225 -0.54 11.29 -5.03
C LEU A 225 -1.62 10.36 -4.54
N CYS A 226 -1.65 10.06 -3.25
CA CYS A 226 -2.64 9.14 -2.69
C CYS A 226 -3.14 9.57 -1.32
N GLU A 227 -4.24 8.95 -0.93
CA GLU A 227 -4.84 9.12 0.39
C GLU A 227 -3.92 8.58 1.49
N LYS A 228 -3.78 9.34 2.59
CA LYS A 228 -3.11 8.85 3.80
C LYS A 228 -4.03 7.86 4.53
N ILE A 229 -3.49 6.77 5.05
CA ILE A 229 -4.20 5.88 5.97
C ILE A 229 -4.52 6.67 7.25
N LYS A 230 -5.81 6.74 7.61
CA LYS A 230 -6.32 7.36 8.84
C LYS A 230 -7.77 6.98 9.07
N ILE A 231 -8.24 7.17 10.30
CA ILE A 231 -9.65 7.08 10.65
C ILE A 231 -10.38 8.31 10.09
N ALA A 232 -11.31 8.10 9.15
CA ALA A 232 -12.16 9.17 8.62
C ALA A 232 -13.36 8.60 7.86
N LYS A 233 -14.45 9.39 7.75
CA LYS A 233 -15.70 8.99 7.05
C LYS A 233 -15.48 8.44 5.63
N GLN A 234 -14.48 8.95 4.90
CA GLN A 234 -14.20 8.56 3.52
C GLN A 234 -12.96 7.65 3.40
N ARG A 235 -12.44 7.15 4.53
CA ARG A 235 -11.26 6.29 4.61
C ARG A 235 -11.54 5.07 5.48
N VAL A 236 -10.70 4.79 6.48
CA VAL A 236 -10.95 3.67 7.40
C VAL A 236 -12.07 4.05 8.36
N ILE A 237 -13.15 3.28 8.33
CA ILE A 237 -14.28 3.43 9.26
C ILE A 237 -14.07 2.42 10.39
N THR A 238 -13.96 2.90 11.60
CA THR A 238 -13.75 2.09 12.81
C THR A 238 -14.98 2.09 13.70
N ALA A 239 -14.97 1.25 14.75
CA ALA A 239 -15.88 1.39 15.90
C ALA A 239 -15.75 2.76 16.57
N GLU A 240 -16.67 3.13 17.46
CA GLU A 240 -16.68 4.42 18.17
C GLU A 240 -15.33 4.71 18.86
N ASN A 241 -14.76 3.75 19.58
CA ASN A 241 -13.41 3.83 20.15
C ASN A 241 -12.44 2.93 19.38
N GLY A 242 -12.59 2.89 18.06
CA GLY A 242 -11.77 2.03 17.23
C GLY A 242 -10.39 2.63 16.94
N TYR A 243 -9.53 1.79 16.42
CA TYR A 243 -8.12 2.10 16.19
C TYR A 243 -7.62 1.49 14.91
N ILE A 244 -6.46 1.98 14.45
CA ILE A 244 -5.65 1.35 13.40
C ILE A 244 -4.34 0.89 14.03
N LEU A 245 -3.99 -0.37 13.80
CA LEU A 245 -2.72 -0.95 14.19
C LEU A 245 -1.82 -1.13 12.98
N GLU A 246 -0.51 -1.02 13.19
CA GLU A 246 0.51 -1.43 12.23
C GLU A 246 1.44 -2.46 12.88
N LEU A 247 1.63 -3.57 12.22
CA LEU A 247 2.65 -4.55 12.56
C LEU A 247 3.86 -4.25 11.68
N ASP A 248 4.93 -3.73 12.29
CA ASP A 248 6.16 -3.40 11.59
C ASP A 248 7.40 -3.57 12.49
N THR A 249 8.45 -4.14 11.92
CA THR A 249 9.72 -4.38 12.62
C THR A 249 10.51 -3.12 12.92
N TYR A 250 10.19 -1.97 12.31
CA TYR A 250 10.76 -0.66 12.72
C TYR A 250 10.38 -0.29 14.14
N TYR A 251 9.15 -0.60 14.54
CA TYR A 251 8.68 -0.46 15.92
C TYR A 251 8.95 0.93 16.51
N ASP A 252 8.65 1.98 15.75
CA ASP A 252 9.06 3.36 15.99
C ASP A 252 7.93 4.30 16.49
N GLU A 253 6.71 3.80 16.69
CA GLU A 253 5.63 4.59 17.30
C GLU A 253 5.76 4.66 18.83
N GLU A 254 5.15 5.67 19.46
CA GLU A 254 5.13 5.88 20.90
C GLU A 254 4.37 4.73 21.60
N TYR A 255 3.13 4.48 21.18
CA TYR A 255 2.27 3.43 21.74
C TYR A 255 2.47 2.13 20.97
N LYS A 256 3.16 1.18 21.60
CA LYS A 256 3.55 -0.09 20.98
C LYS A 256 3.71 -1.21 22.00
N PHE A 257 3.48 -2.45 21.56
CA PHE A 257 3.68 -3.63 22.39
C PHE A 257 4.10 -4.83 21.55
N LYS A 258 4.68 -5.84 22.20
CA LYS A 258 4.89 -7.16 21.59
C LYS A 258 3.74 -8.07 21.96
N SER A 259 3.12 -8.75 20.97
CA SER A 259 2.04 -9.68 21.26
C SER A 259 2.52 -10.89 22.03
N GLU A 260 1.60 -11.49 22.85
CA GLU A 260 1.97 -12.53 23.81
C GLU A 260 2.30 -13.88 23.18
N LYS A 261 1.63 -14.27 22.09
CA LYS A 261 1.78 -15.60 21.49
C LYS A 261 2.83 -15.65 20.39
N PHE A 262 2.84 -14.65 19.51
CA PHE A 262 3.74 -14.64 18.36
C PHE A 262 4.84 -13.58 18.46
N ASN A 263 4.87 -12.79 19.56
CA ASN A 263 5.83 -11.71 19.75
C ASN A 263 5.85 -10.70 18.58
N LEU A 264 4.66 -10.44 17.99
CA LEU A 264 4.51 -9.54 16.87
C LEU A 264 4.75 -8.08 17.30
N PRO A 265 5.43 -7.26 16.48
CA PRO A 265 5.67 -5.85 16.76
C PRO A 265 4.41 -5.04 16.41
N VAL A 266 3.55 -4.79 17.38
CA VAL A 266 2.29 -4.08 17.21
C VAL A 266 2.46 -2.63 17.63
N MET A 267 2.05 -1.70 16.76
CA MET A 267 2.05 -0.26 16.99
C MET A 267 0.66 0.30 16.80
N LEU A 268 0.26 1.25 17.65
CA LEU A 268 -0.99 1.99 17.51
C LEU A 268 -0.74 3.21 16.61
N LYS A 269 -1.39 3.25 15.45
CA LYS A 269 -1.20 4.29 14.41
C LYS A 269 -2.26 5.38 14.45
N GLU A 270 -3.45 5.06 14.88
CA GLU A 270 -4.59 5.97 15.05
C GLU A 270 -5.41 5.46 16.23
N PRO A 271 -5.91 6.35 17.10
CA PRO A 271 -5.87 7.82 17.00
C PRO A 271 -4.46 8.41 17.18
N ASP A 272 -4.33 9.75 17.05
CA ASP A 272 -3.09 10.48 17.30
C ASP A 272 -2.64 10.31 18.77
N PRO A 273 -1.34 10.32 19.11
CA PRO A 273 -0.83 10.02 20.46
C PRO A 273 -1.43 10.87 21.59
N GLU A 274 -1.78 12.13 21.33
CA GLU A 274 -2.42 13.02 22.29
C GLU A 274 -3.84 12.60 22.72
N ASP A 275 -4.51 11.78 21.90
CA ASP A 275 -5.86 11.26 22.18
C ASP A 275 -5.83 9.91 22.91
N ILE A 276 -4.64 9.35 23.19
CA ILE A 276 -4.47 8.03 23.78
C ILE A 276 -4.28 8.13 25.28
N THR A 277 -5.19 7.53 26.05
CA THR A 277 -4.99 7.34 27.49
C THR A 277 -4.32 6.00 27.78
N PRO A 278 -3.64 5.84 28.95
CA PRO A 278 -3.06 4.56 29.35
C PRO A 278 -4.08 3.42 29.39
N GLU A 279 -5.30 3.68 29.87
CA GLU A 279 -6.38 2.71 29.93
C GLU A 279 -6.82 2.27 28.53
N TYR A 280 -7.00 3.23 27.62
CA TYR A 280 -7.34 2.92 26.22
C TYR A 280 -6.27 2.05 25.56
N PHE A 281 -4.99 2.35 25.79
CA PHE A 281 -3.91 1.57 25.22
C PHE A 281 -3.87 0.12 25.78
N GLU A 282 -4.12 -0.06 27.10
CA GLU A 282 -4.21 -1.41 27.68
C GLU A 282 -5.43 -2.17 27.14
N ASP A 283 -6.57 -1.53 26.89
CA ASP A 283 -7.74 -2.16 26.27
C ASP A 283 -7.42 -2.66 24.85
N VAL A 284 -6.74 -1.84 24.03
CA VAL A 284 -6.27 -2.21 22.69
C VAL A 284 -5.36 -3.44 22.74
N LYS A 285 -4.39 -3.43 23.65
CA LYS A 285 -3.44 -4.54 23.84
C LYS A 285 -4.13 -5.81 24.32
N GLU A 286 -5.07 -5.70 25.29
CA GLU A 286 -5.85 -6.84 25.78
C GLU A 286 -6.69 -7.45 24.67
N PHE A 287 -7.37 -6.62 23.85
CA PHE A 287 -8.18 -7.10 22.74
C PHE A 287 -7.34 -7.85 21.71
N PHE A 288 -6.19 -7.30 21.31
CA PHE A 288 -5.28 -7.95 20.37
C PHE A 288 -4.78 -9.30 20.90
N ASN A 289 -4.33 -9.34 22.16
CA ASN A 289 -3.84 -10.58 22.79
C ASN A 289 -4.95 -11.62 22.95
N LYS A 290 -6.19 -11.23 23.21
CA LYS A 290 -7.37 -12.11 23.20
C LYS A 290 -7.62 -12.71 21.81
N ALA A 291 -7.62 -11.89 20.77
CA ALA A 291 -7.78 -12.37 19.40
C ALA A 291 -6.71 -13.42 19.06
N GLU A 292 -5.46 -13.14 19.41
CA GLU A 292 -4.33 -14.06 19.21
C GLU A 292 -4.44 -15.35 20.05
N LEU A 293 -4.91 -15.24 21.29
CA LEU A 293 -5.16 -16.37 22.17
C LEU A 293 -6.21 -17.32 21.59
N TYR A 294 -7.34 -16.78 21.12
CA TYR A 294 -8.43 -17.58 20.56
C TYR A 294 -8.07 -18.20 19.22
N LEU A 295 -7.34 -17.48 18.37
CA LEU A 295 -6.81 -17.99 17.12
C LEU A 295 -5.87 -19.20 17.33
N THR A 296 -5.14 -19.23 18.44
CA THR A 296 -4.24 -20.33 18.79
C THR A 296 -4.88 -21.43 19.65
N SER A 297 -6.15 -21.28 20.02
CA SER A 297 -6.87 -22.25 20.84
C SER A 297 -7.25 -23.50 20.02
N SER A 298 -7.57 -24.59 20.74
CA SER A 298 -8.07 -25.81 20.10
C SER A 298 -9.50 -25.68 19.54
N ASP A 299 -10.23 -24.67 19.95
CA ASP A 299 -11.55 -24.32 19.39
C ASP A 299 -11.41 -23.10 18.48
N CYS A 300 -11.04 -23.35 17.22
CA CYS A 300 -10.81 -22.30 16.23
C CYS A 300 -12.06 -21.48 15.86
N ARG A 301 -13.27 -21.91 16.23
CA ARG A 301 -14.51 -21.15 15.94
C ARG A 301 -14.64 -19.89 16.79
N ILE A 302 -13.99 -19.83 17.94
CA ILE A 302 -14.12 -18.68 18.87
C ILE A 302 -13.41 -17.44 18.34
N TYR A 303 -12.31 -17.58 17.57
CA TYR A 303 -11.62 -16.40 17.04
C TYR A 303 -12.50 -15.54 16.11
N GLY A 304 -13.50 -16.14 15.47
CA GLY A 304 -14.47 -15.41 14.64
C GLY A 304 -15.31 -14.37 15.40
N GLU A 305 -15.29 -14.35 16.73
CA GLU A 305 -15.85 -13.27 17.56
C GLU A 305 -14.93 -12.03 17.63
N TYR A 306 -13.65 -12.20 17.34
CA TYR A 306 -12.61 -11.17 17.45
C TYR A 306 -11.99 -10.77 16.12
N ILE A 307 -12.05 -11.64 15.12
CA ILE A 307 -11.37 -11.49 13.83
C ILE A 307 -12.40 -11.67 12.70
N ASP A 308 -12.43 -10.75 11.75
CA ASP A 308 -13.21 -10.91 10.53
C ASP A 308 -12.44 -11.76 9.51
N MET A 309 -12.87 -12.99 9.32
CA MET A 309 -12.23 -13.97 8.44
C MET A 309 -12.17 -13.48 6.98
N ASP A 310 -13.23 -12.87 6.48
CA ASP A 310 -13.36 -12.49 5.08
C ASP A 310 -12.38 -11.37 4.70
N SER A 311 -12.13 -10.41 5.59
CA SER A 311 -11.15 -9.36 5.35
C SER A 311 -9.72 -9.92 5.32
N PHE A 312 -9.40 -10.89 6.19
CA PHE A 312 -8.09 -11.55 6.16
C PHE A 312 -7.89 -12.38 4.89
N ILE A 313 -8.93 -13.04 4.38
CA ILE A 313 -8.86 -13.76 3.10
C ILE A 313 -8.59 -12.80 1.94
N ASP A 314 -9.32 -11.70 1.85
CA ASP A 314 -9.11 -10.70 0.78
C ASP A 314 -7.71 -10.07 0.88
N TRP A 315 -7.26 -9.77 2.10
CA TRP A 315 -5.90 -9.27 2.34
C TRP A 315 -4.84 -10.28 1.87
N ILE A 316 -5.01 -11.58 2.19
CA ILE A 316 -4.14 -12.66 1.69
C ILE A 316 -4.11 -12.65 0.16
N PHE A 317 -5.26 -12.55 -0.50
CA PHE A 317 -5.32 -12.54 -1.97
C PHE A 317 -4.52 -11.39 -2.57
N VAL A 318 -4.60 -10.17 -2.00
CA VAL A 318 -3.81 -9.03 -2.49
C VAL A 318 -2.30 -9.33 -2.40
N HIS A 319 -1.83 -9.83 -1.25
CA HIS A 319 -0.42 -10.12 -1.04
C HIS A 319 0.08 -11.32 -1.86
N GLU A 320 -0.73 -12.35 -1.99
CA GLU A 320 -0.41 -13.52 -2.82
C GLU A 320 -0.36 -13.18 -4.31
N LEU A 321 -1.33 -12.42 -4.84
CA LEU A 321 -1.39 -12.00 -6.24
C LEU A 321 -0.21 -11.10 -6.63
N THR A 322 0.21 -10.24 -5.71
CA THR A 322 1.35 -9.35 -5.89
C THR A 322 2.69 -10.00 -5.57
N SER A 323 2.69 -11.24 -5.07
CA SER A 323 3.89 -11.93 -4.56
C SER A 323 4.62 -11.10 -3.49
N ASN A 324 3.88 -10.42 -2.61
CA ASN A 324 4.44 -9.61 -1.53
C ASN A 324 4.82 -10.49 -0.32
N TYR A 325 6.11 -10.54 0.00
CA TYR A 325 6.65 -11.33 1.12
C TYR A 325 6.85 -10.52 2.41
N GLU A 326 6.73 -9.22 2.38
CA GLU A 326 7.02 -8.36 3.53
C GLU A 326 6.18 -8.69 4.77
N PRO A 327 4.88 -9.01 4.66
CA PRO A 327 4.09 -9.39 5.83
C PRO A 327 4.57 -10.66 6.54
N SER A 328 5.39 -11.49 5.88
CA SER A 328 5.94 -12.72 6.51
C SER A 328 6.86 -12.42 7.71
N HIS A 329 7.44 -11.22 7.77
CA HIS A 329 8.29 -10.72 8.87
C HIS A 329 7.82 -9.34 9.34
N PRO A 330 6.64 -9.20 9.85
CA PRO A 330 5.66 -8.13 9.62
C PRO A 330 6.28 -6.79 9.29
N LYS A 331 5.90 -6.25 8.13
CA LYS A 331 6.16 -4.87 7.72
C LYS A 331 4.93 -4.32 7.04
N SER A 332 4.62 -3.05 7.32
CA SER A 332 3.50 -2.32 6.74
C SER A 332 2.19 -3.11 6.73
N THR A 333 1.98 -3.92 7.78
CA THR A 333 0.83 -4.80 7.94
C THR A 333 -0.19 -4.13 8.86
N TYR A 334 -1.28 -3.67 8.28
CA TYR A 334 -2.32 -2.92 9.01
C TYR A 334 -3.50 -3.79 9.39
N MET A 335 -4.11 -3.46 10.53
CA MET A 335 -5.38 -3.98 11.03
C MET A 335 -6.14 -2.86 11.70
N PHE A 336 -7.46 -2.97 11.78
CA PHE A 336 -8.27 -1.97 12.48
C PHE A 336 -9.46 -2.60 13.19
N LEU A 337 -9.92 -1.98 14.27
CA LEU A 337 -11.16 -2.37 14.94
C LEU A 337 -12.35 -1.77 14.20
N ALA A 338 -13.07 -2.62 13.45
CA ALA A 338 -14.21 -2.20 12.62
C ALA A 338 -15.49 -1.99 13.44
N PRO A 339 -16.55 -1.37 12.86
CA PRO A 339 -17.82 -1.09 13.57
C PRO A 339 -18.54 -2.33 14.09
N ASP A 340 -18.25 -3.51 13.56
CA ASP A 340 -18.78 -4.81 14.04
C ASP A 340 -18.06 -5.33 15.30
N GLY A 341 -17.10 -4.58 15.82
CA GLY A 341 -16.31 -4.92 17.01
C GLY A 341 -15.23 -5.98 16.78
N LYS A 342 -14.85 -6.25 15.54
CA LYS A 342 -13.80 -7.21 15.19
C LYS A 342 -12.57 -6.54 14.59
N LEU A 343 -11.43 -7.21 14.70
CA LEU A 343 -10.24 -6.87 13.92
C LEU A 343 -10.44 -7.26 12.47
N HIS A 344 -10.36 -6.27 11.61
CA HIS A 344 -10.31 -6.46 10.16
C HIS A 344 -8.87 -6.30 9.67
N ALA A 345 -8.48 -7.09 8.67
CA ALA A 345 -7.21 -6.91 7.97
C ALA A 345 -7.27 -5.68 7.04
N GLY A 346 -6.14 -5.01 6.89
CA GLY A 346 -6.02 -3.82 6.06
C GLY A 346 -5.95 -2.52 6.89
N PRO A 347 -5.80 -1.38 6.17
CA PRO A 347 -5.58 -1.25 4.72
C PRO A 347 -4.28 -1.88 4.22
N VAL A 348 -4.20 -2.14 2.93
CA VAL A 348 -2.95 -2.59 2.30
C VAL A 348 -2.04 -1.40 2.00
N TRP A 349 -0.72 -1.60 2.10
CA TRP A 349 0.28 -0.55 1.91
C TRP A 349 1.63 -1.11 1.48
N ASP A 350 2.47 -0.29 0.81
CA ASP A 350 3.90 -0.52 0.53
C ASP A 350 4.21 -1.69 -0.41
N PHE A 351 3.87 -1.52 -1.71
CA PHE A 351 4.08 -2.55 -2.74
C PHE A 351 5.17 -2.20 -3.77
N ASP A 352 5.89 -1.10 -3.62
CA ASP A 352 6.91 -0.70 -4.59
C ASP A 352 8.25 -1.44 -4.44
N TRP A 353 8.38 -2.26 -3.39
CA TRP A 353 9.59 -3.02 -3.09
C TRP A 353 9.32 -4.54 -3.07
N GLY A 354 10.03 -5.28 -3.93
CA GLY A 354 10.05 -6.75 -3.88
C GLY A 354 8.82 -7.48 -4.41
N THR A 355 7.87 -6.77 -5.03
CA THR A 355 6.57 -7.33 -5.47
C THR A 355 6.50 -7.60 -6.96
N PHE A 356 5.42 -8.26 -7.40
CA PHE A 356 5.15 -8.62 -8.80
C PHE A 356 6.33 -9.32 -9.49
N LYS A 357 7.06 -10.13 -8.73
CA LYS A 357 8.14 -10.97 -9.26
C LYS A 357 7.59 -12.31 -9.75
N PRO A 358 8.24 -12.96 -10.70
CA PRO A 358 7.87 -14.33 -11.07
C PRO A 358 7.90 -15.25 -9.85
N ASN A 359 6.76 -15.87 -9.55
CA ASN A 359 6.61 -16.78 -8.42
C ASN A 359 5.76 -17.99 -8.82
N ASN A 360 6.40 -19.16 -8.88
CA ASN A 360 5.75 -20.44 -9.21
C ASN A 360 5.49 -21.31 -7.97
N LYS A 361 5.75 -20.79 -6.77
CA LYS A 361 5.50 -21.52 -5.52
C LYS A 361 4.02 -21.43 -5.15
N GLY A 362 3.58 -22.30 -4.25
CA GLY A 362 2.26 -22.22 -3.62
C GLY A 362 2.02 -20.92 -2.87
N LEU A 363 1.26 -20.97 -1.82
CA LEU A 363 1.01 -19.78 -0.99
C LEU A 363 2.28 -19.36 -0.25
N VAL A 364 2.51 -18.04 -0.12
CA VAL A 364 3.69 -17.50 0.57
C VAL A 364 3.41 -17.19 2.03
N MET A 365 2.13 -17.06 2.41
CA MET A 365 1.69 -16.68 3.74
C MET A 365 1.27 -17.85 4.63
N GLU A 366 0.95 -19.00 4.07
CA GLU A 366 0.28 -20.11 4.77
C GLU A 366 0.98 -20.60 6.04
N ASP A 367 2.33 -20.51 6.13
CA ASP A 367 3.14 -20.98 7.24
C ASP A 367 3.57 -19.86 8.22
N LYS A 368 3.11 -18.62 8.03
CA LYS A 368 3.53 -17.45 8.79
C LYS A 368 2.59 -17.18 9.96
N TRP A 369 3.12 -16.68 11.06
CA TRP A 369 2.48 -16.25 12.31
C TRP A 369 0.98 -16.61 12.43
N TRP A 370 0.01 -15.69 12.32
CA TRP A 370 -1.43 -15.99 12.40
C TRP A 370 -1.93 -16.87 11.25
N PHE A 371 -1.35 -16.70 10.05
CA PHE A 371 -1.82 -17.41 8.85
C PHE A 371 -1.72 -18.94 9.00
N LYS A 372 -0.67 -19.47 9.64
CA LYS A 372 -0.58 -20.93 9.91
C LYS A 372 -1.77 -21.45 10.73
N CYS A 373 -2.36 -20.62 11.59
CA CYS A 373 -3.54 -20.99 12.35
C CYS A 373 -4.80 -20.97 11.48
N PHE A 374 -4.95 -19.93 10.65
CA PHE A 374 -6.05 -19.85 9.67
C PHE A 374 -6.04 -21.04 8.71
N PHE A 375 -4.89 -21.36 8.11
CA PHE A 375 -4.78 -22.49 7.17
C PHE A 375 -4.89 -23.87 7.85
N ALA A 376 -4.75 -23.97 9.17
CA ALA A 376 -5.05 -25.16 9.94
C ALA A 376 -6.55 -25.35 10.22
N ASP A 377 -7.37 -24.31 10.01
CA ASP A 377 -8.83 -24.35 10.19
C ASP A 377 -9.52 -24.75 8.87
N PRO A 378 -10.23 -25.89 8.82
CA PRO A 378 -10.95 -26.33 7.62
C PRO A 378 -12.06 -25.37 7.17
N ASP A 379 -12.69 -24.66 8.11
CA ASP A 379 -13.74 -23.68 7.79
C ASP A 379 -13.14 -22.47 7.09
N PHE A 380 -11.98 -21.99 7.55
CA PHE A 380 -11.22 -20.95 6.88
C PHE A 380 -10.82 -21.36 5.45
N VAL A 381 -10.24 -22.55 5.28
CA VAL A 381 -9.85 -23.06 3.96
C VAL A 381 -11.04 -23.18 3.02
N THR A 382 -12.17 -23.66 3.55
CA THR A 382 -13.43 -23.76 2.79
C THR A 382 -13.90 -22.37 2.33
N ARG A 383 -13.90 -21.38 3.24
CA ARG A 383 -14.31 -20.02 2.93
C ARG A 383 -13.34 -19.34 1.94
N LEU A 384 -12.03 -19.57 2.10
CA LEU A 384 -10.99 -19.07 1.18
C LEU A 384 -11.23 -19.56 -0.26
N LYS A 385 -11.54 -20.84 -0.44
CA LYS A 385 -11.89 -21.40 -1.77
C LYS A 385 -13.15 -20.78 -2.34
N GLN A 386 -14.16 -20.54 -1.53
CA GLN A 386 -15.40 -19.87 -1.96
C GLN A 386 -15.12 -18.45 -2.42
N LYS A 387 -14.45 -17.64 -1.57
CA LYS A 387 -14.07 -16.26 -1.89
C LYS A 387 -13.16 -16.18 -3.10
N TRP A 388 -12.23 -17.11 -3.30
CA TRP A 388 -11.43 -17.13 -4.53
C TRP A 388 -12.29 -17.18 -5.79
N ASN A 389 -13.31 -18.03 -5.80
CA ASN A 389 -14.23 -18.12 -6.94
C ASN A 389 -15.12 -16.88 -7.10
N GLU A 390 -15.50 -16.24 -5.99
CA GLU A 390 -16.26 -14.99 -5.97
C GLU A 390 -15.44 -13.83 -6.56
N GLU A 391 -14.15 -13.73 -6.19
CA GLU A 391 -13.24 -12.64 -6.56
C GLU A 391 -12.50 -12.86 -7.89
N LEU A 392 -12.39 -14.10 -8.37
CA LEU A 392 -11.65 -14.43 -9.60
C LEU A 392 -12.03 -13.57 -10.81
N PRO A 393 -13.32 -13.23 -11.06
CA PRO A 393 -13.70 -12.33 -12.14
C PRO A 393 -13.00 -10.98 -12.06
N VAL A 394 -12.89 -10.43 -10.87
CA VAL A 394 -12.21 -9.14 -10.60
C VAL A 394 -10.72 -9.25 -10.88
N PHE A 395 -10.08 -10.30 -10.38
CA PHE A 395 -8.64 -10.52 -10.56
C PHE A 395 -8.27 -10.68 -12.05
N LEU A 396 -9.14 -11.27 -12.85
CA LEU A 396 -8.95 -11.39 -14.30
C LEU A 396 -8.96 -10.05 -15.05
N GLU A 397 -9.54 -9.00 -14.47
CA GLU A 397 -9.62 -7.67 -15.12
C GLU A 397 -8.40 -6.78 -14.82
N ILE A 398 -7.57 -7.15 -13.86
CA ILE A 398 -6.41 -6.33 -13.45
C ILE A 398 -5.39 -6.17 -14.59
N SER A 399 -5.21 -7.17 -15.45
CA SER A 399 -4.34 -7.02 -16.62
C SER A 399 -4.81 -5.92 -17.58
N ASP A 400 -6.12 -5.77 -17.75
CA ASP A 400 -6.71 -4.71 -18.58
C ASP A 400 -6.60 -3.34 -17.86
N TYR A 401 -6.69 -3.33 -16.52
CA TYR A 401 -6.43 -2.13 -15.72
C TYR A 401 -4.99 -1.65 -15.91
N ILE A 402 -3.99 -2.53 -15.80
CA ILE A 402 -2.57 -2.19 -16.05
C ILE A 402 -2.40 -1.55 -17.44
N ASP A 403 -3.00 -2.14 -18.48
CA ASP A 403 -2.90 -1.61 -19.84
C ASP A 403 -3.46 -0.19 -19.96
N ARG A 404 -4.58 0.11 -19.30
CA ARG A 404 -5.16 1.46 -19.28
C ARG A 404 -4.27 2.46 -18.56
N ARG A 405 -3.71 2.08 -17.40
CA ARG A 405 -2.86 3.00 -16.60
C ARG A 405 -1.57 3.41 -17.32
N VAL A 406 -1.04 2.55 -18.17
CA VAL A 406 0.19 2.81 -18.93
C VAL A 406 0.03 3.94 -19.95
N VAL A 407 -1.16 4.12 -20.53
CA VAL A 407 -1.39 5.07 -21.65
C VAL A 407 -0.93 6.48 -21.28
N ASN A 408 -1.37 7.00 -20.13
CA ASN A 408 -1.05 8.36 -19.70
C ASN A 408 0.29 8.48 -18.96
N LEU A 409 0.79 7.38 -18.39
CA LEU A 409 1.98 7.43 -17.55
C LEU A 409 3.30 7.32 -18.33
N ARG A 410 3.27 6.73 -19.53
CA ARG A 410 4.47 6.33 -20.27
C ARG A 410 5.51 7.43 -20.40
N ARG A 411 5.12 8.62 -20.87
CA ARG A 411 6.04 9.75 -21.11
C ARG A 411 6.68 10.21 -19.81
N SER A 412 5.86 10.49 -18.79
CA SER A 412 6.33 10.95 -17.48
C SER A 412 7.20 9.91 -16.78
N ALA A 413 6.90 8.60 -16.92
CA ALA A 413 7.70 7.52 -16.38
C ALA A 413 9.09 7.39 -17.03
N GLU A 414 9.18 7.60 -18.35
CA GLU A 414 10.46 7.62 -19.07
C GLU A 414 11.32 8.83 -18.64
N ASP A 415 10.72 10.01 -18.48
CA ASP A 415 11.39 11.22 -18.00
C ASP A 415 11.83 11.07 -16.54
N ASN A 416 10.96 10.51 -15.68
CA ASN A 416 11.27 10.19 -14.29
C ASN A 416 12.46 9.23 -14.17
N SER A 417 12.52 8.21 -15.02
CA SER A 417 13.59 7.22 -15.01
C SER A 417 14.93 7.79 -15.42
N ARG A 418 14.95 8.79 -16.31
CA ARG A 418 16.17 9.51 -16.70
C ARG A 418 16.66 10.42 -15.58
N GLN A 419 15.74 11.08 -14.89
CA GLN A 419 16.06 12.00 -13.80
C GLN A 419 16.49 11.25 -12.52
N TRP A 420 15.86 10.10 -12.26
CA TRP A 420 16.03 9.31 -11.05
C TRP A 420 16.42 7.85 -11.40
N PRO A 421 17.66 7.60 -11.86
CA PRO A 421 18.11 6.25 -12.17
C PRO A 421 18.11 5.38 -10.90
N ILE A 422 17.63 4.14 -11.03
CA ILE A 422 17.62 3.17 -9.94
C ILE A 422 18.95 2.47 -9.87
N SER A 423 19.63 2.52 -8.72
CA SER A 423 20.91 1.86 -8.49
C SER A 423 20.81 0.48 -7.83
N GLY A 424 19.66 0.16 -7.22
CA GLY A 424 19.42 -1.13 -6.58
C GLY A 424 18.99 -2.23 -7.54
N LYS A 425 18.89 -3.46 -7.03
CA LYS A 425 18.36 -4.64 -7.74
C LYS A 425 17.32 -5.33 -6.88
N VAL A 426 16.17 -4.71 -6.70
CA VAL A 426 15.10 -5.19 -5.81
C VAL A 426 14.01 -5.91 -6.59
N ASN A 427 13.47 -5.24 -7.60
CA ASN A 427 12.34 -5.77 -8.38
C ASN A 427 12.81 -6.62 -9.58
N GLY A 428 14.07 -6.45 -9.97
CA GLY A 428 14.69 -7.20 -11.08
C GLY A 428 14.32 -6.64 -12.46
N ASP A 429 13.81 -5.41 -12.52
CA ASP A 429 13.42 -4.69 -13.73
C ASP A 429 14.08 -3.30 -13.83
N GLU A 430 14.98 -2.97 -12.94
CA GLU A 430 15.60 -1.66 -12.79
C GLU A 430 16.40 -1.22 -14.02
N GLN A 431 16.90 -2.20 -14.78
CA GLN A 431 17.68 -1.97 -16.00
C GLN A 431 16.83 -2.09 -17.28
N LEU A 432 15.55 -2.41 -17.16
CA LEU A 432 14.62 -2.51 -18.27
C LEU A 432 14.13 -1.11 -18.69
N SER A 433 13.70 -0.99 -19.95
CA SER A 433 12.86 0.15 -20.34
C SER A 433 11.55 0.14 -19.55
N TYR A 434 10.87 1.28 -19.46
CA TYR A 434 9.56 1.36 -18.81
C TYR A 434 8.57 0.32 -19.38
N HIS A 435 8.50 0.23 -20.71
CA HIS A 435 7.62 -0.73 -21.39
C HIS A 435 7.94 -2.19 -21.03
N GLU A 436 9.22 -2.57 -21.05
CA GLU A 436 9.64 -3.94 -20.71
C GLU A 436 9.36 -4.26 -19.25
N ALA A 437 9.57 -3.31 -18.33
CA ALA A 437 9.29 -3.46 -16.91
C ALA A 437 7.79 -3.69 -16.67
N VAL A 438 6.92 -2.90 -17.31
CA VAL A 438 5.46 -3.08 -17.22
C VAL A 438 5.03 -4.44 -17.79
N GLN A 439 5.54 -4.84 -18.97
CA GLN A 439 5.21 -6.14 -19.54
C GLN A 439 5.66 -7.29 -18.63
N ARG A 440 6.82 -7.16 -17.99
CA ARG A 440 7.30 -8.14 -17.01
C ARG A 440 6.40 -8.20 -15.78
N MET A 441 6.03 -7.06 -15.22
CA MET A 441 5.12 -6.97 -14.06
C MET A 441 3.77 -7.63 -14.38
N LYS A 442 3.15 -7.25 -15.49
CA LYS A 442 1.89 -7.83 -15.96
C LYS A 442 1.98 -9.36 -16.17
N HIS A 443 3.03 -9.81 -16.82
CA HIS A 443 3.27 -11.23 -17.03
C HIS A 443 3.44 -12.00 -15.70
N SER A 444 4.16 -11.41 -14.72
CA SER A 444 4.33 -12.01 -13.40
C SER A 444 3.00 -12.12 -12.67
N TYR A 445 2.15 -11.10 -12.75
CA TYR A 445 0.79 -11.11 -12.20
C TYR A 445 -0.07 -12.23 -12.82
N GLU A 446 -0.12 -12.30 -14.16
CA GLU A 446 -0.91 -13.32 -14.88
C GLU A 446 -0.43 -14.75 -14.56
N GLN A 447 0.89 -14.93 -14.48
CA GLN A 447 1.47 -16.21 -14.06
C GLN A 447 1.07 -16.56 -12.62
N ARG A 448 1.16 -15.59 -11.70
CA ARG A 448 0.79 -15.79 -10.29
C ARG A 448 -0.67 -16.15 -10.14
N LEU A 449 -1.55 -15.47 -10.87
CA LEU A 449 -2.99 -15.77 -10.88
C LEU A 449 -3.27 -17.24 -11.29
N CYS A 450 -2.58 -17.75 -12.32
CA CYS A 450 -2.71 -19.15 -12.72
C CYS A 450 -2.20 -20.14 -11.67
N VAL A 451 -1.08 -19.81 -11.00
CA VAL A 451 -0.52 -20.64 -9.93
C VAL A 451 -1.46 -20.69 -8.74
N LEU A 452 -2.01 -19.55 -8.32
CA LEU A 452 -2.94 -19.46 -7.20
C LEU A 452 -4.25 -20.19 -7.47
N ASP A 453 -4.82 -20.06 -8.69
CA ASP A 453 -6.03 -20.77 -9.08
C ASP A 453 -5.87 -22.30 -8.93
N GLN A 454 -4.71 -22.84 -9.33
CA GLN A 454 -4.41 -24.25 -9.13
C GLN A 454 -4.17 -24.55 -7.64
N THR A 455 -3.30 -23.80 -6.96
CA THR A 455 -2.93 -24.06 -5.57
C THR A 455 -4.14 -24.06 -4.64
N ILE A 456 -5.01 -23.01 -4.77
CA ILE A 456 -6.19 -22.87 -3.93
C ILE A 456 -7.21 -24.00 -4.21
N SER A 457 -7.32 -24.46 -5.46
CA SER A 457 -8.21 -25.59 -5.78
C SER A 457 -7.75 -26.91 -5.12
N GLU A 458 -6.44 -27.07 -4.90
CA GLU A 458 -5.80 -28.26 -4.33
C GLU A 458 -5.74 -28.26 -2.80
N LEU A 459 -5.95 -27.12 -2.09
CA LEU A 459 -6.05 -27.05 -0.63
C LEU A 459 -7.18 -27.96 -0.12
#